data_7c3b633e009d189e09a2618f9f4af623
#
_entry.id   7c3b633e009d189e09a2618f9f4af623
#
_cell.length_a   1.000
_cell.length_b   1.000
_cell.length_c   1.000
_cell.angle_alpha   90.00
_cell.angle_beta   90.00
_cell.angle_gamma   90.00
#
_symmetry.space_group_name_H-M   'P 1'
#
loop_
_entity.id
_entity.type
_entity.pdbx_description
1 polymer ?
#
loop_
_entity_poly.entity_id
_entity_poly.type
_entity_poly.pdbx_seq_one_letter_code
_entity_poly.pdbx_strand_id
1 'polypeptide(L)'
;AADCVKWGLLENRNKELVKSYKSNKGQLRAVTGSEYGRIYDWEIAAMCQNLADTTKFKVPGYITKTEGGMAVYDPLAPVTIESTTIYGSDRDVFIFLVDDLNPIEIGKLSNGEPDLVFRGFYISNSEVGAKSCRIATMYMRGVCSNRYAWGVEDFSEITIRHTKFAAERFSDEAQPALRSFSNGSTSKLLDGIQAAQDAKVAEDEEQALKFLQKRVGLSARMAKAAYTRHSEEEQKPMK
;
A
#
# COMPACT_ATOMS: atom_id res chain seq x y z
N ALA A 1 39.03 -2.39 8.91
CA ALA A 1 37.57 -2.73 8.92
C ALA A 1 37.28 -4.04 8.19
N ALA A 2 37.80 -4.24 6.95
CA ALA A 2 37.54 -5.47 6.18
C ALA A 2 38.06 -6.74 6.90
N ASP A 3 39.22 -6.66 7.53
CA ASP A 3 39.82 -7.77 8.25
C ASP A 3 39.04 -8.10 9.54
N CYS A 4 38.56 -7.09 10.27
CA CYS A 4 37.71 -7.31 11.45
C CYS A 4 36.41 -8.02 11.08
N VAL A 5 35.78 -7.62 9.96
CA VAL A 5 34.56 -8.28 9.46
C VAL A 5 34.88 -9.72 9.05
N LYS A 6 36.00 -9.96 8.35
CA LYS A 6 36.43 -11.28 7.93
C LYS A 6 36.66 -12.22 9.14
N TRP A 7 37.36 -11.76 10.16
CA TRP A 7 37.63 -12.54 11.38
C TRP A 7 36.38 -12.83 12.16
N GLY A 8 35.53 -11.83 12.41
CA GLY A 8 34.27 -12.01 13.11
C GLY A 8 33.30 -12.96 12.40
N LEU A 9 33.38 -13.05 11.06
CA LEU A 9 32.56 -13.98 10.28
C LEU A 9 33.12 -15.40 10.25
N LEU A 10 34.45 -15.56 10.27
CA LEU A 10 35.08 -16.88 10.35
C LEU A 10 34.83 -17.56 11.69
N GLU A 11 34.77 -16.79 12.77
CA GLU A 11 34.50 -17.30 14.12
C GLU A 11 33.00 -17.57 14.36
N ASN A 12 32.10 -16.89 13.66
CA ASN A 12 30.67 -16.98 13.85
C ASN A 12 30.00 -17.85 12.78
N ARG A 13 29.97 -19.17 13.02
CA ARG A 13 29.39 -20.18 12.11
C ARG A 13 27.89 -20.00 11.85
N ASN A 14 27.18 -19.15 12.61
CA ASN A 14 25.75 -18.90 12.48
C ASN A 14 25.45 -17.68 11.61
N LYS A 15 26.36 -17.26 10.75
CA LYS A 15 26.19 -16.11 9.86
C LYS A 15 26.38 -16.49 8.40
N GLU A 16 25.54 -15.91 7.55
CA GLU A 16 25.65 -16.00 6.10
C GLU A 16 25.99 -14.65 5.47
N LEU A 17 26.78 -14.70 4.43
CA LEU A 17 27.16 -13.53 3.62
C LEU A 17 26.31 -13.44 2.38
N VAL A 18 25.67 -12.29 2.19
CA VAL A 18 25.00 -11.96 0.92
C VAL A 18 25.96 -11.15 0.07
N LYS A 19 26.27 -11.67 -1.09
CA LYS A 19 27.15 -11.03 -2.08
C LYS A 19 26.35 -10.72 -3.34
N SER A 20 26.58 -9.55 -3.90
CA SER A 20 26.18 -9.24 -5.27
C SER A 20 27.41 -9.07 -6.14
N TYR A 21 27.28 -9.37 -7.42
CA TYR A 21 28.35 -9.21 -8.39
C TYR A 21 27.95 -8.14 -9.40
N LYS A 22 28.72 -7.05 -9.43
CA LYS A 22 28.60 -6.01 -10.43
C LYS A 22 29.94 -5.91 -11.17
N SER A 23 29.94 -6.12 -12.47
CA SER A 23 31.15 -6.04 -13.32
C SER A 23 32.32 -6.90 -12.80
N ASN A 24 32.08 -8.18 -12.50
CA ASN A 24 33.05 -9.15 -11.96
C ASN A 24 33.67 -8.80 -10.59
N LYS A 25 33.18 -7.76 -9.93
CA LYS A 25 33.58 -7.42 -8.56
C LYS A 25 32.50 -7.87 -7.59
N GLY A 26 32.87 -8.78 -6.66
CA GLY A 26 31.99 -9.18 -5.56
C GLY A 26 31.81 -8.02 -4.58
N GLN A 27 30.57 -7.69 -4.29
CA GLN A 27 30.21 -6.67 -3.32
C GLN A 27 29.41 -7.31 -2.17
N LEU A 28 29.85 -7.10 -0.95
CA LEU A 28 29.12 -7.57 0.22
C LEU A 28 27.87 -6.70 0.41
N ARG A 29 26.68 -7.31 0.34
CA ARG A 29 25.40 -6.61 0.55
C ARG A 29 24.89 -6.73 1.99
N ALA A 30 25.04 -7.91 2.60
CA ALA A 30 24.54 -8.15 3.95
C ALA A 30 25.24 -9.30 4.64
N VAL A 31 25.10 -9.33 5.96
CA VAL A 31 25.42 -10.44 6.85
C VAL A 31 24.13 -10.79 7.60
N THR A 32 23.61 -11.99 7.40
CA THR A 32 22.38 -12.46 8.05
C THR A 32 22.64 -13.70 8.90
N GLY A 33 21.70 -14.09 9.77
CA GLY A 33 21.75 -15.38 10.44
C GLY A 33 21.58 -16.54 9.46
N SER A 34 22.07 -17.73 9.78
CA SER A 34 21.90 -18.94 8.98
C SER A 34 20.44 -19.36 8.83
N GLU A 35 19.60 -19.00 9.82
CA GLU A 35 18.16 -19.27 9.80
C GLU A 35 17.34 -18.14 9.13
N TYR A 36 18.02 -17.18 8.48
CA TYR A 36 17.36 -16.12 7.76
C TYR A 36 16.85 -16.64 6.41
N GLY A 37 15.56 -16.99 6.34
CA GLY A 37 14.88 -17.37 5.11
C GLY A 37 14.72 -16.15 4.22
N ARG A 38 15.40 -16.17 3.10
CA ARG A 38 15.46 -15.05 2.17
C ARG A 38 14.31 -15.14 1.19
N ILE A 39 13.58 -14.04 1.03
CA ILE A 39 12.69 -13.77 -0.09
C ILE A 39 13.44 -12.80 -0.97
N TYR A 40 13.79 -13.23 -2.17
CA TYR A 40 14.56 -12.40 -3.09
C TYR A 40 13.68 -11.36 -3.77
N ASP A 41 14.23 -10.18 -4.03
CA ASP A 41 13.51 -9.08 -4.68
C ASP A 41 13.04 -9.47 -6.09
N TRP A 42 13.80 -10.34 -6.80
CA TRP A 42 13.40 -10.86 -8.10
C TRP A 42 12.17 -11.79 -8.02
N GLU A 43 12.00 -12.56 -6.94
CA GLU A 43 10.82 -13.42 -6.72
C GLU A 43 9.57 -12.57 -6.54
N ILE A 44 9.70 -11.46 -5.80
CA ILE A 44 8.63 -10.49 -5.64
C ILE A 44 8.29 -9.84 -6.97
N ALA A 45 9.29 -9.39 -7.73
CA ALA A 45 9.08 -8.80 -9.05
C ALA A 45 8.40 -9.77 -10.01
N ALA A 46 8.83 -11.04 -10.04
CA ALA A 46 8.22 -12.08 -10.86
C ALA A 46 6.77 -12.37 -10.46
N MET A 47 6.46 -12.39 -9.16
CA MET A 47 5.09 -12.55 -8.67
C MET A 47 4.22 -11.35 -9.08
N CYS A 48 4.72 -10.12 -8.91
CA CYS A 48 3.98 -8.92 -9.31
C CYS A 48 3.75 -8.87 -10.82
N GLN A 49 4.72 -9.29 -11.64
CA GLN A 49 4.56 -9.40 -13.08
C GLN A 49 3.48 -10.43 -13.43
N ASN A 50 3.52 -11.63 -12.82
CA ASN A 50 2.50 -12.65 -13.02
C ASN A 50 1.09 -12.17 -12.62
N LEU A 51 0.96 -11.39 -11.55
CA LEU A 51 -0.30 -10.78 -11.15
C LEU A 51 -0.75 -9.73 -12.18
N ALA A 52 0.14 -8.87 -12.66
CA ALA A 52 -0.18 -7.90 -13.71
C ALA A 52 -0.64 -8.57 -15.01
N ASP A 53 -0.01 -9.68 -15.40
CA ASP A 53 -0.36 -10.43 -16.61
C ASP A 53 -1.69 -11.20 -16.49
N THR A 54 -2.10 -11.57 -15.26
CA THR A 54 -3.28 -12.45 -15.02
C THR A 54 -4.44 -11.77 -14.32
N THR A 55 -4.25 -10.51 -13.90
CA THR A 55 -5.29 -9.66 -13.25
C THR A 55 -5.32 -8.29 -13.91
N LYS A 56 -5.99 -7.33 -13.28
CA LYS A 56 -6.02 -5.93 -13.73
C LYS A 56 -5.05 -5.02 -12.95
N PHE A 57 -4.25 -5.58 -12.04
CA PHE A 57 -3.28 -4.81 -11.29
C PHE A 57 -2.14 -4.31 -12.18
N LYS A 58 -1.84 -3.04 -12.07
CA LYS A 58 -0.75 -2.37 -12.79
C LYS A 58 -0.19 -1.21 -11.98
N VAL A 59 0.88 -0.60 -12.43
CA VAL A 59 1.31 0.71 -11.90
C VAL A 59 0.18 1.70 -12.11
N PRO A 60 -0.26 2.45 -11.08
CA PRO A 60 -1.36 3.40 -11.22
C PRO A 60 -1.05 4.47 -12.26
N GLY A 61 -2.08 4.94 -12.95
CA GLY A 61 -2.02 6.14 -13.76
C GLY A 61 -1.67 7.38 -12.93
N TYR A 62 -1.61 8.53 -13.54
CA TYR A 62 -1.35 9.79 -12.85
C TYR A 62 -2.17 10.94 -13.43
N ILE A 63 -2.16 12.05 -12.71
CA ILE A 63 -2.88 13.25 -13.13
C ILE A 63 -2.12 13.89 -14.29
N THR A 64 -2.77 13.96 -15.43
CA THR A 64 -2.31 14.70 -16.61
C THR A 64 -3.03 16.06 -16.69
N LYS A 65 -2.49 16.98 -17.47
CA LYS A 65 -3.19 18.24 -17.80
C LYS A 65 -3.77 18.12 -19.19
N THR A 66 -5.07 18.41 -19.30
CA THR A 66 -5.73 18.55 -20.60
C THR A 66 -5.29 19.85 -21.31
N GLU A 67 -5.60 19.99 -22.60
CA GLU A 67 -5.35 21.21 -23.36
C GLU A 67 -5.99 22.47 -22.73
N GLY A 68 -7.08 22.30 -21.95
CA GLY A 68 -7.70 23.36 -21.16
C GLY A 68 -7.03 23.64 -19.80
N GLY A 69 -5.91 22.99 -19.49
CA GLY A 69 -5.20 23.15 -18.22
C GLY A 69 -5.85 22.44 -17.02
N MET A 70 -6.94 21.71 -17.24
CA MET A 70 -7.65 20.97 -16.22
C MET A 70 -6.86 19.70 -15.85
N ALA A 71 -6.70 19.45 -14.55
CA ALA A 71 -6.04 18.25 -14.05
C ALA A 71 -7.03 17.07 -14.13
N VAL A 72 -6.69 16.04 -14.91
CA VAL A 72 -7.51 14.83 -15.08
C VAL A 72 -6.68 13.60 -14.78
N TYR A 73 -7.23 12.66 -14.02
CA TYR A 73 -6.59 11.36 -13.80
C TYR A 73 -6.68 10.52 -15.07
N ASP A 74 -5.53 10.07 -15.55
CA ASP A 74 -5.42 9.20 -16.71
C ASP A 74 -4.86 7.82 -16.27
N PRO A 75 -5.71 6.78 -16.23
CA PRO A 75 -5.27 5.43 -15.87
C PRO A 75 -4.36 4.80 -16.93
N LEU A 76 -4.34 5.31 -18.16
CA LEU A 76 -3.51 4.81 -19.25
C LEU A 76 -2.25 5.63 -19.49
N ALA A 77 -2.00 6.63 -18.64
CA ALA A 77 -0.80 7.43 -18.73
C ALA A 77 0.48 6.58 -18.73
N PRO A 78 1.47 6.88 -19.58
CA PRO A 78 2.70 6.10 -19.66
C PRO A 78 3.47 6.14 -18.35
N VAL A 79 3.91 4.97 -17.88
CA VAL A 79 4.75 4.89 -16.67
C VAL A 79 6.14 5.43 -16.97
N THR A 80 6.58 6.43 -16.22
CA THR A 80 7.92 7.01 -16.27
C THR A 80 8.67 6.74 -14.97
N ILE A 81 9.94 7.15 -14.91
CA ILE A 81 10.74 7.07 -13.65
C ILE A 81 10.11 7.92 -12.55
N GLU A 82 9.50 9.04 -12.90
CA GLU A 82 8.87 9.96 -11.95
C GLU A 82 7.47 9.48 -11.52
N SER A 83 6.76 8.77 -12.38
CA SER A 83 5.40 8.30 -12.12
C SER A 83 5.32 6.86 -11.64
N THR A 84 6.42 6.10 -11.67
CA THR A 84 6.43 4.70 -11.21
C THR A 84 6.12 4.59 -9.72
N THR A 85 5.56 3.45 -9.34
CA THR A 85 5.35 3.04 -7.94
C THR A 85 6.13 1.78 -7.60
N ILE A 86 7.17 1.51 -8.40
CA ILE A 86 8.10 0.40 -8.21
C ILE A 86 9.45 1.00 -7.82
N TYR A 87 9.89 0.73 -6.60
CA TYR A 87 11.13 1.24 -6.05
C TYR A 87 12.00 0.09 -5.58
N GLY A 88 13.26 0.12 -5.98
CA GLY A 88 14.28 -0.83 -5.53
C GLY A 88 15.54 -0.10 -5.09
N SER A 89 16.13 -0.55 -4.01
CA SER A 89 17.39 -0.07 -3.49
C SER A 89 18.34 -1.23 -3.16
N ASP A 90 19.54 -0.92 -2.69
CA ASP A 90 20.47 -1.94 -2.17
C ASP A 90 19.99 -2.61 -0.88
N ARG A 91 18.92 -2.12 -0.27
CA ARG A 91 18.41 -2.57 1.04
C ARG A 91 17.03 -3.18 0.97
N ASP A 92 16.18 -2.69 0.10
CA ASP A 92 14.77 -3.05 0.07
C ASP A 92 14.10 -2.78 -1.28
N VAL A 93 12.96 -3.42 -1.44
CA VAL A 93 12.03 -3.19 -2.55
C VAL A 93 10.69 -2.73 -1.99
N PHE A 94 10.02 -1.86 -2.72
CA PHE A 94 8.63 -1.46 -2.52
C PHE A 94 7.93 -1.42 -3.88
N ILE A 95 6.82 -2.14 -3.99
CA ILE A 95 6.00 -2.19 -5.20
C ILE A 95 4.56 -1.90 -4.79
N PHE A 96 3.95 -0.90 -5.44
CA PHE A 96 2.54 -0.59 -5.29
C PHE A 96 1.84 -0.73 -6.64
N LEU A 97 0.79 -1.55 -6.67
CA LEU A 97 -0.04 -1.78 -7.86
C LEU A 97 -1.51 -1.54 -7.54
N VAL A 98 -2.27 -1.15 -8.56
CA VAL A 98 -3.69 -0.82 -8.44
C VAL A 98 -4.46 -1.32 -9.67
N ASP A 99 -5.73 -1.66 -9.46
CA ASP A 99 -6.72 -1.87 -10.52
C ASP A 99 -7.52 -0.57 -10.73
N ASP A 100 -6.94 0.37 -11.47
CA ASP A 100 -7.56 1.67 -11.75
C ASP A 100 -8.40 1.67 -13.04
N LEU A 101 -8.49 0.53 -13.72
CA LEU A 101 -9.38 0.33 -14.86
C LEU A 101 -10.77 -0.17 -14.46
N ASN A 102 -10.94 -0.69 -13.24
CA ASN A 102 -12.21 -1.17 -12.70
C ASN A 102 -12.56 -0.43 -11.41
N PRO A 103 -12.97 0.84 -11.51
CA PRO A 103 -13.37 1.64 -10.36
C PRO A 103 -14.60 1.07 -9.68
N ILE A 104 -14.67 1.25 -8.36
CA ILE A 104 -15.83 0.92 -7.53
C ILE A 104 -16.47 2.24 -7.11
N GLU A 105 -17.71 2.47 -7.51
CA GLU A 105 -18.48 3.63 -7.09
C GLU A 105 -18.97 3.42 -5.64
N ILE A 106 -18.60 4.33 -4.75
CA ILE A 106 -18.94 4.30 -3.33
C ILE A 106 -19.96 5.38 -2.93
N GLY A 107 -20.35 6.23 -3.87
CA GLY A 107 -21.29 7.32 -3.67
C GLY A 107 -21.08 8.43 -4.70
N LYS A 108 -21.49 9.63 -4.34
CA LYS A 108 -21.32 10.83 -5.18
C LYS A 108 -20.56 11.92 -4.43
N LEU A 109 -19.72 12.62 -5.16
CA LEU A 109 -19.05 13.82 -4.67
C LEU A 109 -20.03 15.00 -4.60
N SER A 110 -19.66 16.07 -3.90
CA SER A 110 -20.45 17.30 -3.77
C SER A 110 -20.78 17.99 -5.11
N ASN A 111 -20.00 17.70 -6.16
CA ASN A 111 -20.24 18.20 -7.53
C ASN A 111 -21.17 17.27 -8.36
N GLY A 112 -21.66 16.16 -7.77
CA GLY A 112 -22.53 15.18 -8.43
C GLY A 112 -21.79 14.09 -9.21
N GLU A 113 -20.47 14.17 -9.36
CA GLU A 113 -19.66 13.11 -9.98
C GLU A 113 -19.56 11.87 -9.08
N PRO A 114 -19.34 10.67 -9.66
CA PRO A 114 -19.18 9.48 -8.86
C PRO A 114 -17.92 9.56 -7.97
N ASP A 115 -18.07 9.17 -6.72
CA ASP A 115 -16.95 8.96 -5.81
C ASP A 115 -16.41 7.55 -6.01
N LEU A 116 -15.17 7.47 -6.48
CA LEU A 116 -14.57 6.22 -6.95
C LEU A 116 -13.43 5.78 -6.05
N VAL A 117 -13.38 4.49 -5.75
CA VAL A 117 -12.23 3.84 -5.14
C VAL A 117 -11.71 2.72 -6.05
N PHE A 118 -10.43 2.45 -5.91
CA PHE A 118 -9.73 1.43 -6.68
C PHE A 118 -9.10 0.41 -5.73
N ARG A 119 -9.12 -0.86 -6.10
CA ARG A 119 -8.36 -1.88 -5.40
C ARG A 119 -6.87 -1.67 -5.64
N GLY A 120 -6.09 -1.78 -4.58
CA GLY A 120 -4.64 -1.71 -4.66
C GLY A 120 -3.97 -2.58 -3.63
N PHE A 121 -2.71 -2.87 -3.83
CA PHE A 121 -1.88 -3.50 -2.83
C PHE A 121 -0.46 -2.97 -2.92
N TYR A 122 0.26 -3.05 -1.81
CA TYR A 122 1.69 -2.88 -1.84
C TYR A 122 2.41 -4.10 -1.29
N ILE A 123 3.63 -4.30 -1.76
CA ILE A 123 4.59 -5.24 -1.21
C ILE A 123 5.84 -4.47 -0.85
N SER A 124 6.37 -4.71 0.35
CA SER A 124 7.69 -4.24 0.74
C SER A 124 8.50 -5.40 1.31
N ASN A 125 9.77 -5.45 0.98
CA ASN A 125 10.66 -6.52 1.40
C ASN A 125 12.08 -6.03 1.57
N SER A 126 12.89 -6.80 2.30
CA SER A 126 14.33 -6.64 2.33
C SER A 126 15.03 -8.00 2.31
N GLU A 127 15.70 -8.30 1.23
CA GLU A 127 16.52 -9.52 1.16
C GLU A 127 17.80 -9.44 1.99
N VAL A 128 18.11 -8.28 2.56
CA VAL A 128 19.34 -8.02 3.33
C VAL A 128 19.10 -7.86 4.84
N GLY A 129 17.85 -8.05 5.31
CA GLY A 129 17.53 -8.04 6.73
C GLY A 129 17.08 -6.69 7.29
N ALA A 130 16.80 -5.69 6.47
CA ALA A 130 16.39 -4.37 6.95
C ALA A 130 14.92 -4.34 7.41
N LYS A 131 14.04 -5.20 6.86
CA LYS A 131 12.61 -5.29 7.22
C LYS A 131 12.05 -6.67 6.87
N SER A 132 10.89 -7.00 7.45
CA SER A 132 10.09 -8.17 7.05
C SER A 132 9.44 -7.94 5.69
N CYS A 133 9.06 -9.02 5.00
CA CYS A 133 8.18 -8.92 3.85
C CYS A 133 6.76 -8.58 4.33
N ARG A 134 6.18 -7.53 3.77
CA ARG A 134 4.81 -7.07 4.06
C ARG A 134 4.04 -6.94 2.78
N ILE A 135 2.81 -7.45 2.80
CA ILE A 135 1.86 -7.36 1.71
C ILE A 135 0.58 -6.80 2.31
N ALA A 136 0.14 -5.66 1.81
CA ALA A 136 -1.09 -5.05 2.29
C ALA A 136 -2.01 -4.72 1.12
N THR A 137 -3.26 -5.17 1.23
CA THR A 137 -4.33 -4.83 0.31
C THR A 137 -5.10 -3.62 0.83
N MET A 138 -5.56 -2.76 -0.08
CA MET A 138 -6.23 -1.53 0.28
C MET A 138 -7.15 -1.04 -0.84
N TYR A 139 -8.04 -0.11 -0.49
CA TYR A 139 -8.79 0.67 -1.45
C TYR A 139 -8.24 2.09 -1.53
N MET A 140 -7.95 2.56 -2.74
CA MET A 140 -7.42 3.89 -3.00
C MET A 140 -8.52 4.78 -3.59
N ARG A 141 -8.76 5.96 -3.02
CA ARG A 141 -9.72 6.93 -3.54
C ARG A 141 -9.16 7.70 -4.74
N GLY A 142 -9.91 7.75 -5.83
CA GLY A 142 -9.45 8.32 -7.12
C GLY A 142 -9.25 9.83 -7.15
N VAL A 143 -9.82 10.56 -6.20
CA VAL A 143 -9.82 12.05 -6.19
C VAL A 143 -8.57 12.65 -5.53
N CYS A 144 -7.75 11.83 -4.87
CA CYS A 144 -6.61 12.36 -4.11
C CYS A 144 -5.33 12.37 -4.94
N SER A 145 -4.84 13.56 -5.27
CA SER A 145 -3.57 13.79 -5.96
C SER A 145 -2.35 13.20 -5.22
N ASN A 146 -2.49 12.98 -3.92
CA ASN A 146 -1.43 12.45 -3.07
C ASN A 146 -1.40 10.92 -2.99
N ARG A 147 -2.26 10.21 -3.73
CA ARG A 147 -2.33 8.73 -3.73
C ARG A 147 -2.48 8.13 -2.32
N TYR A 148 -3.19 8.81 -1.40
CA TYR A 148 -3.42 8.28 -0.06
C TYR A 148 -4.37 7.09 -0.14
N ALA A 149 -3.87 5.96 0.31
CA ALA A 149 -4.68 4.78 0.56
C ALA A 149 -5.53 5.02 1.81
N TRP A 150 -6.85 4.90 1.67
CA TRP A 150 -7.73 4.83 2.83
C TRP A 150 -7.84 3.36 3.24
N GLY A 151 -7.49 3.07 4.49
CA GLY A 151 -7.85 1.80 5.09
C GLY A 151 -9.36 1.79 5.29
N VAL A 152 -10.07 1.10 4.44
CA VAL A 152 -11.43 0.68 4.70
C VAL A 152 -11.36 -0.63 5.48
N GLU A 153 -12.41 -1.03 6.20
CA GLU A 153 -12.44 -2.20 7.10
C GLU A 153 -11.86 -3.51 6.56
N ASP A 154 -11.62 -3.62 5.26
CA ASP A 154 -10.99 -4.77 4.60
C ASP A 154 -9.48 -4.57 4.34
N PHE A 155 -8.80 -3.67 5.04
CA PHE A 155 -7.34 -3.63 5.03
C PHE A 155 -6.80 -4.92 5.61
N SER A 156 -6.15 -5.71 4.76
CA SER A 156 -5.52 -6.96 5.17
C SER A 156 -4.02 -6.83 4.99
N GLU A 157 -3.29 -7.11 6.05
CA GLU A 157 -1.82 -7.15 6.00
C GLU A 157 -1.31 -8.55 6.31
N ILE A 158 -0.48 -9.08 5.44
CA ILE A 158 0.30 -10.28 5.66
C ILE A 158 1.74 -9.86 5.95
N THR A 159 2.24 -10.22 7.12
CA THR A 159 3.64 -9.99 7.48
C THR A 159 4.38 -11.32 7.55
N ILE A 160 5.38 -11.49 6.70
CA ILE A 160 6.25 -12.67 6.68
C ILE A 160 7.62 -12.29 7.23
N ARG A 161 7.93 -12.79 8.41
CA ARG A 161 9.26 -12.65 8.98
C ARG A 161 10.23 -13.57 8.26
N HIS A 162 11.45 -13.13 8.05
CA HIS A 162 12.52 -13.87 7.39
C HIS A 162 13.07 -15.01 8.28
N THR A 163 12.19 -15.94 8.60
CA THR A 163 12.55 -17.22 9.24
C THR A 163 12.87 -18.25 8.17
N LYS A 164 13.38 -19.40 8.56
CA LYS A 164 13.77 -20.52 7.68
C LYS A 164 12.75 -20.85 6.58
N PHE A 165 11.46 -20.71 6.87
CA PHE A 165 10.35 -21.03 5.95
C PHE A 165 9.75 -19.79 5.25
N ALA A 166 10.45 -18.66 5.24
CA ALA A 166 9.88 -17.41 4.72
C ALA A 166 9.54 -17.47 3.22
N ALA A 167 10.39 -18.08 2.40
CA ALA A 167 10.16 -18.23 0.97
C ALA A 167 8.95 -19.13 0.66
N GLU A 168 8.81 -20.23 1.40
CA GLU A 168 7.66 -21.13 1.30
C GLU A 168 6.37 -20.40 1.67
N ARG A 169 6.34 -19.74 2.82
CA ARG A 169 5.19 -18.94 3.24
C ARG A 169 4.84 -17.82 2.26
N PHE A 170 5.84 -17.17 1.67
CA PHE A 170 5.61 -16.15 0.66
C PHE A 170 4.88 -16.73 -0.55
N SER A 171 5.33 -17.88 -1.05
CA SER A 171 4.67 -18.57 -2.17
C SER A 171 3.23 -18.97 -1.84
N ASP A 172 3.02 -19.55 -0.66
CA ASP A 172 1.75 -20.16 -0.28
C ASP A 172 0.70 -19.15 0.21
N GLU A 173 1.13 -18.04 0.80
CA GLU A 173 0.21 -17.04 1.38
C GLU A 173 0.00 -15.82 0.46
N ALA A 174 1.06 -15.30 -0.17
CA ALA A 174 1.02 -14.02 -0.85
C ALA A 174 0.18 -14.03 -2.13
N GLN A 175 0.52 -14.90 -3.06
CA GLN A 175 -0.14 -14.94 -4.37
C GLN A 175 -1.63 -15.34 -4.28
N PRO A 176 -2.02 -16.37 -3.52
CA PRO A 176 -3.43 -16.71 -3.33
C PRO A 176 -4.24 -15.58 -2.69
N ALA A 177 -3.67 -14.89 -1.68
CA ALA A 177 -4.33 -13.77 -1.02
C ALA A 177 -4.59 -12.61 -1.99
N LEU A 178 -3.58 -12.22 -2.79
CA LEU A 178 -3.72 -11.15 -3.78
C LEU A 178 -4.70 -11.51 -4.90
N ARG A 179 -4.71 -12.76 -5.38
CA ARG A 179 -5.71 -13.23 -6.35
C ARG A 179 -7.12 -13.23 -5.76
N SER A 180 -7.27 -13.69 -4.53
CA SER A 180 -8.55 -13.64 -3.81
C SER A 180 -9.06 -12.21 -3.66
N PHE A 181 -8.18 -11.27 -3.31
CA PHE A 181 -8.51 -9.85 -3.22
C PHE A 181 -8.89 -9.25 -4.58
N SER A 182 -8.18 -9.58 -5.64
CA SER A 182 -8.49 -9.12 -7.01
C SER A 182 -9.89 -9.55 -7.47
N ASN A 183 -10.26 -10.79 -7.16
CA ASN A 183 -11.53 -11.40 -7.60
C ASN A 183 -12.64 -11.28 -6.55
N GLY A 184 -12.35 -10.73 -5.38
CA GLY A 184 -13.29 -10.63 -4.27
C GLY A 184 -14.49 -9.76 -4.59
N SER A 185 -15.65 -10.08 -3.97
CA SER A 185 -16.85 -9.24 -4.02
C SER A 185 -16.59 -7.89 -3.36
N THR A 186 -17.17 -6.83 -3.92
CA THR A 186 -17.17 -5.48 -3.34
C THR A 186 -18.32 -5.26 -2.37
N SER A 187 -19.22 -6.23 -2.20
CA SER A 187 -20.44 -6.06 -1.39
C SER A 187 -20.13 -5.64 0.06
N LYS A 188 -19.19 -6.33 0.72
CA LYS A 188 -18.80 -5.97 2.08
C LYS A 188 -18.27 -4.53 2.21
N LEU A 189 -17.47 -4.09 1.23
CA LEU A 189 -16.99 -2.71 1.19
C LEU A 189 -18.15 -1.74 1.08
N LEU A 190 -19.06 -1.97 0.13
CA LEU A 190 -20.21 -1.11 -0.11
C LEU A 190 -21.18 -1.13 1.09
N ASP A 191 -21.46 -2.30 1.66
CA ASP A 191 -22.29 -2.45 2.85
C ASP A 191 -21.67 -1.72 4.05
N GLY A 192 -20.35 -1.82 4.24
CA GLY A 192 -19.62 -1.12 5.30
C GLY A 192 -19.67 0.40 5.14
N ILE A 193 -19.47 0.91 3.91
CA ILE A 193 -19.57 2.34 3.61
C ILE A 193 -21.00 2.84 3.83
N GLN A 194 -22.01 2.11 3.35
CA GLN A 194 -23.40 2.46 3.56
C GLN A 194 -23.75 2.50 5.05
N ALA A 195 -23.35 1.46 5.79
CA ALA A 195 -23.55 1.42 7.23
C ALA A 195 -22.87 2.59 7.97
N ALA A 196 -21.66 2.99 7.50
CA ALA A 196 -20.96 4.13 8.05
C ALA A 196 -21.65 5.47 7.74
N GLN A 197 -22.22 5.61 6.55
CA GLN A 197 -22.98 6.80 6.13
C GLN A 197 -24.30 6.91 6.89
N ASP A 198 -24.97 5.79 7.14
CA ASP A 198 -26.23 5.73 7.86
C ASP A 198 -26.06 5.84 9.39
N ALA A 199 -24.84 5.64 9.89
CA ALA A 199 -24.54 5.67 11.31
C ALA A 199 -24.64 7.08 11.88
N LYS A 200 -25.64 7.32 12.73
CA LYS A 200 -25.73 8.55 13.50
C LYS A 200 -24.75 8.50 14.69
N VAL A 201 -23.64 9.20 14.53
CA VAL A 201 -22.52 9.20 15.50
C VAL A 201 -22.83 10.09 16.73
N ALA A 202 -23.57 11.16 16.52
CA ALA A 202 -23.92 12.13 17.55
C ALA A 202 -25.21 12.88 17.19
N GLU A 203 -25.89 13.41 18.20
CA GLU A 203 -27.09 14.21 17.99
C GLU A 203 -26.83 15.71 18.00
N ASP A 204 -25.70 16.11 18.59
CA ASP A 204 -25.28 17.49 18.72
C ASP A 204 -23.75 17.63 18.65
N GLU A 205 -23.28 18.88 18.57
CA GLU A 205 -21.85 19.20 18.49
C GLU A 205 -21.06 18.66 19.69
N GLU A 206 -21.62 18.77 20.90
CA GLU A 206 -20.93 18.36 22.13
C GLU A 206 -20.65 16.84 22.13
N GLN A 207 -21.64 16.05 21.71
CA GLN A 207 -21.51 14.60 21.59
C GLN A 207 -20.56 14.24 20.47
N ALA A 208 -20.60 14.94 19.32
CA ALA A 208 -19.68 14.74 18.22
C ALA A 208 -18.23 15.01 18.63
N LEU A 209 -17.97 16.11 19.32
CA LEU A 209 -16.64 16.45 19.84
C LEU A 209 -16.15 15.42 20.87
N LYS A 210 -17.02 14.96 21.78
CA LYS A 210 -16.70 13.90 22.74
C LYS A 210 -16.36 12.58 22.03
N PHE A 211 -17.12 12.21 21.01
CA PHE A 211 -16.84 11.02 20.21
C PHE A 211 -15.47 11.10 19.53
N LEU A 212 -15.20 12.21 18.81
CA LEU A 212 -13.94 12.44 18.13
C LEU A 212 -12.73 12.40 19.08
N GLN A 213 -12.88 12.93 20.29
CA GLN A 213 -11.81 12.90 21.28
C GLN A 213 -11.63 11.52 21.93
N LYS A 214 -12.72 10.87 22.36
CA LYS A 214 -12.65 9.64 23.16
C LYS A 214 -12.50 8.37 22.32
N ARG A 215 -13.15 8.31 21.15
CA ARG A 215 -13.16 7.11 20.28
C ARG A 215 -12.15 7.18 19.18
N VAL A 216 -11.97 8.37 18.57
CA VAL A 216 -11.03 8.58 17.47
C VAL A 216 -9.65 9.02 17.99
N GLY A 217 -9.56 9.52 19.22
CA GLY A 217 -8.29 9.92 19.84
C GLY A 217 -7.79 11.29 19.39
N LEU A 218 -8.66 12.15 18.84
CA LEU A 218 -8.27 13.48 18.42
C LEU A 218 -8.10 14.42 19.63
N SER A 219 -7.13 15.35 19.55
CA SER A 219 -7.07 16.45 20.50
C SER A 219 -8.31 17.35 20.38
N ALA A 220 -8.67 18.08 21.43
CA ALA A 220 -9.83 18.99 21.43
C ALA A 220 -9.79 19.97 20.25
N ARG A 221 -8.61 20.50 19.91
CA ARG A 221 -8.40 21.40 18.78
C ARG A 221 -8.67 20.70 17.45
N MET A 222 -8.17 19.49 17.28
CA MET A 222 -8.36 18.71 16.05
C MET A 222 -9.81 18.27 15.90
N ALA A 223 -10.44 17.83 16.99
CA ALA A 223 -11.86 17.44 16.98
C ALA A 223 -12.75 18.61 16.54
N LYS A 224 -12.51 19.82 17.10
CA LYS A 224 -13.26 21.01 16.72
C LYS A 224 -13.03 21.40 15.24
N ALA A 225 -11.78 21.37 14.77
CA ALA A 225 -11.47 21.65 13.37
C ALA A 225 -12.13 20.65 12.41
N ALA A 226 -12.12 19.36 12.74
CA ALA A 226 -12.77 18.32 11.95
C ALA A 226 -14.31 18.52 11.89
N TYR A 227 -14.93 18.82 13.03
CA TYR A 227 -16.37 19.08 13.10
C TYR A 227 -16.77 20.31 12.29
N THR A 228 -16.05 21.43 12.44
CA THR A 228 -16.31 22.66 11.69
C THR A 228 -16.21 22.41 10.18
N ARG A 229 -15.15 21.70 9.73
CA ARG A 229 -14.98 21.40 8.31
C ARG A 229 -16.09 20.51 7.76
N HIS A 230 -16.53 19.51 8.50
CA HIS A 230 -17.66 18.66 8.12
C HIS A 230 -18.94 19.49 7.96
N SER A 231 -19.26 20.34 8.94
CA SER A 231 -20.43 21.22 8.88
C SER A 231 -20.38 22.21 7.69
N GLU A 232 -19.18 22.72 7.35
CA GLU A 232 -18.99 23.59 6.19
C GLU A 232 -19.16 22.83 4.86
N GLU A 233 -18.77 21.57 4.80
CA GLU A 233 -18.90 20.71 3.62
C GLU A 233 -20.38 20.32 3.40
N GLU A 234 -21.13 20.03 4.44
CA GLU A 234 -22.57 19.73 4.36
C GLU A 234 -23.41 20.96 3.96
N GLN A 235 -23.00 22.17 4.36
CA GLN A 235 -23.69 23.40 4.04
C GLN A 235 -23.41 23.98 2.64
N LYS A 236 -22.44 23.42 1.90
CA LYS A 236 -22.20 23.85 0.53
C LYS A 236 -23.34 23.38 -0.37
N PRO A 237 -24.10 24.33 -0.99
CA PRO A 237 -25.13 23.93 -1.94
C PRO A 237 -24.47 23.15 -3.08
N MET A 238 -25.09 22.05 -3.47
CA MET A 238 -24.75 21.35 -4.70
C MET A 238 -24.83 22.35 -5.86
N LYS A 239 -23.66 22.66 -6.44
CA LYS A 239 -23.58 23.48 -7.66
C LYS A 239 -23.61 22.59 -8.87
#